data_005f42c9336f79ca411eaffba3bab9d6
#
_entry.id   005f42c9336f79ca411eaffba3bab9d6
#
_cell.length_a   1.000
_cell.length_b   1.000
_cell.length_c   1.000
_cell.angle_alpha   90.00
_cell.angle_beta   90.00
_cell.angle_gamma   90.00
#
_symmetry.space_group_name_H-M   'P 1'
#
loop_
_entity.id
_entity.type
_entity.pdbx_description
1 polymer ?
#
loop_
_entity_poly.entity_id
_entity_poly.type
_entity_poly.pdbx_seq_one_letter_code
_entity_poly.pdbx_strand_id
1 'polypeptide(L)'
;MDVKDAFEKMKEEGLKTFEDTYGKEARERYGDATIDASNERMMALTKDEWEAKELLEDAIKVQLRIALQTQDPQSEAAQELAHMHEKWIAIHWGNGYKEQAYLGLVQGYLNDPRFVSYYDSAAGEGATEFLVQAIKSAHK
;
A
#
# COMPACT_ATOMS: atom_id res chain seq x y z
N MET A 1 27.80 4.10 -15.06
CA MET A 1 26.42 4.55 -14.69
C MET A 1 26.52 5.23 -13.34
N ASP A 2 26.04 6.45 -13.22
CA ASP A 2 26.07 7.12 -11.91
C ASP A 2 24.88 6.65 -11.03
N VAL A 3 24.87 7.09 -9.77
CA VAL A 3 23.85 6.68 -8.80
C VAL A 3 22.45 7.10 -9.24
N LYS A 4 22.32 8.28 -9.85
CA LYS A 4 21.05 8.80 -10.33
C LYS A 4 20.49 7.93 -11.44
N ASP A 5 21.32 7.54 -12.42
CA ASP A 5 20.89 6.70 -13.53
C ASP A 5 20.50 5.31 -13.04
N ALA A 6 21.25 4.75 -12.08
CA ALA A 6 20.92 3.44 -11.49
C ALA A 6 19.58 3.48 -10.76
N PHE A 7 19.29 4.58 -10.05
CA PHE A 7 18.02 4.77 -9.33
C PHE A 7 16.84 4.87 -10.32
N GLU A 8 17.00 5.69 -11.38
CA GLU A 8 15.94 5.83 -12.39
C GLU A 8 15.65 4.50 -13.08
N LYS A 9 16.69 3.76 -13.41
CA LYS A 9 16.54 2.44 -14.02
C LYS A 9 15.84 1.46 -13.10
N MET A 10 16.16 1.48 -11.81
CA MET A 10 15.50 0.64 -10.81
C MET A 10 13.99 0.92 -10.77
N LYS A 11 13.60 2.20 -10.76
CA LYS A 11 12.19 2.58 -10.76
C LYS A 11 11.49 2.11 -12.04
N GLU A 12 12.11 2.31 -13.20
CA GLU A 12 11.55 1.89 -14.48
C GLU A 12 11.33 0.37 -14.52
N GLU A 13 12.31 -0.40 -14.06
CA GLU A 13 12.21 -1.85 -14.02
C GLU A 13 11.13 -2.32 -13.04
N GLY A 14 11.02 -1.66 -11.88
CA GLY A 14 9.98 -1.98 -10.90
C GLY A 14 8.57 -1.73 -11.44
N LEU A 15 8.38 -0.58 -12.11
CA LEU A 15 7.08 -0.24 -12.72
C LEU A 15 6.75 -1.19 -13.88
N LYS A 16 7.74 -1.57 -14.68
CA LYS A 16 7.54 -2.53 -15.76
C LYS A 16 7.11 -3.89 -15.22
N THR A 17 7.77 -4.35 -14.17
CA THR A 17 7.42 -5.62 -13.53
C THR A 17 5.98 -5.59 -13.01
N PHE A 18 5.58 -4.47 -12.38
CA PHE A 18 4.22 -4.28 -11.90
C PHE A 18 3.22 -4.32 -13.08
N GLU A 19 3.50 -3.60 -14.16
CA GLU A 19 2.65 -3.59 -15.36
C GLU A 19 2.52 -4.99 -15.96
N ASP A 20 3.63 -5.73 -16.07
CA ASP A 20 3.62 -7.07 -16.64
C ASP A 20 2.83 -8.06 -15.77
N THR A 21 2.84 -7.87 -14.46
CA THR A 21 2.19 -8.78 -13.51
C THR A 21 0.73 -8.40 -13.23
N TYR A 22 0.45 -7.11 -13.00
CA TYR A 22 -0.85 -6.62 -12.52
C TYR A 22 -1.48 -5.55 -13.40
N GLY A 23 -0.75 -5.01 -14.38
CA GLY A 23 -1.17 -3.83 -15.11
C GLY A 23 -2.53 -3.97 -15.78
N LYS A 24 -2.78 -5.10 -16.45
CA LYS A 24 -4.05 -5.35 -17.12
C LYS A 24 -5.22 -5.29 -16.14
N GLU A 25 -5.11 -6.02 -15.03
CA GLU A 25 -6.13 -6.07 -14.00
C GLU A 25 -6.36 -4.70 -13.36
N ALA A 26 -5.26 -4.01 -13.01
CA ALA A 26 -5.33 -2.69 -12.39
C ALA A 26 -5.98 -1.68 -13.33
N ARG A 27 -5.64 -1.72 -14.63
CA ARG A 27 -6.21 -0.81 -15.62
C ARG A 27 -7.69 -1.07 -15.86
N GLU A 28 -8.11 -2.31 -15.86
CA GLU A 28 -9.52 -2.69 -15.96
C GLU A 28 -10.32 -2.18 -14.76
N ARG A 29 -9.71 -2.24 -13.56
CA ARG A 29 -10.37 -1.90 -12.30
C ARG A 29 -10.43 -0.39 -12.04
N TYR A 30 -9.32 0.33 -12.31
CA TYR A 30 -9.15 1.74 -11.94
C TYR A 30 -9.06 2.69 -13.13
N GLY A 31 -8.90 2.17 -14.34
CA GLY A 31 -8.75 2.95 -15.56
C GLY A 31 -7.30 3.31 -15.88
N ASP A 32 -7.02 3.48 -17.17
CA ASP A 32 -5.67 3.79 -17.65
C ASP A 32 -5.13 5.10 -17.09
N ALA A 33 -5.96 6.14 -17.05
CA ALA A 33 -5.54 7.45 -16.56
C ALA A 33 -5.08 7.41 -15.10
N THR A 34 -5.77 6.66 -14.25
CA THR A 34 -5.42 6.51 -12.85
C THR A 34 -4.08 5.78 -12.70
N ILE A 35 -3.88 4.70 -13.44
CA ILE A 35 -2.64 3.92 -13.36
C ILE A 35 -1.48 4.70 -13.93
N ASP A 36 -1.66 5.39 -15.06
CA ASP A 36 -0.59 6.21 -15.65
C ASP A 36 -0.18 7.35 -14.72
N ALA A 37 -1.14 8.00 -14.07
CA ALA A 37 -0.85 9.06 -13.11
C ALA A 37 -0.06 8.53 -11.89
N SER A 38 -0.40 7.35 -11.40
CA SER A 38 0.32 6.69 -10.31
C SER A 38 1.76 6.36 -10.71
N ASN A 39 1.95 5.79 -11.92
CA ASN A 39 3.28 5.46 -12.43
C ASN A 39 4.14 6.71 -12.60
N GLU A 40 3.56 7.78 -13.15
CA GLU A 40 4.25 9.05 -13.32
C GLU A 40 4.70 9.63 -11.97
N ARG A 41 3.84 9.55 -10.97
CA ARG A 41 4.16 9.99 -9.62
C ARG A 41 5.32 9.19 -9.02
N MET A 42 5.33 7.86 -9.21
CA MET A 42 6.42 7.01 -8.72
C MET A 42 7.73 7.38 -9.39
N MET A 43 7.72 7.63 -10.70
CA MET A 43 8.92 8.05 -11.43
C MET A 43 9.41 9.43 -10.98
N ALA A 44 8.53 10.29 -10.49
CA ALA A 44 8.88 11.63 -10.02
C ALA A 44 9.46 11.66 -8.60
N LEU A 45 9.34 10.56 -7.83
CA LEU A 45 9.90 10.52 -6.47
C LEU A 45 11.41 10.64 -6.50
N THR A 46 11.94 11.45 -5.58
CA THR A 46 13.40 11.51 -5.35
C THR A 46 13.82 10.21 -4.65
N LYS A 47 15.15 9.99 -4.62
CA LYS A 47 15.70 8.83 -3.92
C LYS A 47 15.28 8.81 -2.44
N ASP A 48 15.35 9.96 -1.77
CA ASP A 48 14.98 10.05 -0.36
C ASP A 48 13.50 9.78 -0.14
N GLU A 49 12.65 10.29 -1.02
CA GLU A 49 11.21 10.03 -0.96
C GLU A 49 10.89 8.56 -1.20
N TRP A 50 11.59 7.93 -2.15
CA TRP A 50 11.43 6.51 -2.43
C TRP A 50 11.82 5.66 -1.22
N GLU A 51 12.97 5.95 -0.62
CA GLU A 51 13.44 5.24 0.58
C GLU A 51 12.46 5.41 1.75
N ALA A 52 11.94 6.62 1.94
CA ALA A 52 10.95 6.88 2.99
C ALA A 52 9.67 6.06 2.76
N LYS A 53 9.23 5.93 1.51
CA LYS A 53 8.06 5.12 1.16
C LYS A 53 8.30 3.65 1.49
N GLU A 54 9.46 3.12 1.17
CA GLU A 54 9.82 1.73 1.48
C GLU A 54 9.92 1.48 2.98
N LEU A 55 10.50 2.42 3.72
CA LEU A 55 10.57 2.34 5.18
C LEU A 55 9.17 2.35 5.81
N LEU A 56 8.27 3.15 5.27
CA LEU A 56 6.89 3.18 5.75
C LEU A 56 6.19 1.83 5.48
N GLU A 57 6.42 1.24 4.31
CA GLU A 57 5.87 -0.08 3.99
C GLU A 57 6.33 -1.13 5.01
N ASP A 58 7.63 -1.15 5.32
CA ASP A 58 8.19 -2.07 6.31
C ASP A 58 7.64 -1.79 7.71
N ALA A 59 7.52 -0.50 8.06
CA ALA A 59 6.98 -0.09 9.35
C ALA A 59 5.52 -0.51 9.53
N ILE A 60 4.73 -0.49 8.45
CA ILE A 60 3.33 -0.95 8.48
C ILE A 60 3.28 -2.43 8.87
N LYS A 61 4.16 -3.27 8.33
CA LYS A 61 4.20 -4.69 8.67
C LYS A 61 4.54 -4.92 10.14
N VAL A 62 5.49 -4.16 10.67
CA VAL A 62 5.85 -4.21 12.09
C VAL A 62 4.67 -3.76 12.96
N GLN A 63 4.04 -2.64 12.60
CA GLN A 63 2.90 -2.11 13.34
C GLN A 63 1.72 -3.08 13.32
N LEU A 64 1.51 -3.77 12.20
CA LEU A 64 0.47 -4.78 12.08
C LEU A 64 0.71 -5.93 13.08
N ARG A 65 1.97 -6.40 13.20
CA ARG A 65 2.31 -7.42 14.20
C ARG A 65 2.03 -6.94 15.63
N ILE A 66 2.37 -5.70 15.93
CA ILE A 66 2.15 -5.10 17.25
C ILE A 66 0.64 -4.99 17.54
N ALA A 67 -0.10 -4.43 16.58
CA ALA A 67 -1.53 -4.19 16.74
C ALA A 67 -2.34 -5.49 16.83
N LEU A 68 -1.95 -6.50 16.05
CA LEU A 68 -2.62 -7.80 16.04
C LEU A 68 -2.58 -8.45 17.43
N GLN A 69 -1.50 -8.25 18.18
CA GLN A 69 -1.37 -8.80 19.53
C GLN A 69 -2.39 -8.22 20.51
N THR A 70 -2.90 -7.02 20.25
CA THR A 70 -3.94 -6.41 21.09
C THR A 70 -5.29 -7.12 20.94
N GLN A 71 -5.51 -7.81 19.83
CA GLN A 71 -6.79 -8.42 19.47
C GLN A 71 -7.95 -7.41 19.45
N ASP A 72 -7.64 -6.13 19.31
CA ASP A 72 -8.61 -5.05 19.34
C ASP A 72 -8.37 -4.07 18.17
N PRO A 73 -9.21 -4.14 17.11
CA PRO A 73 -9.09 -3.22 15.97
C PRO A 73 -9.31 -1.75 16.32
N GLN A 74 -9.82 -1.45 17.51
CA GLN A 74 -10.02 -0.07 17.98
C GLN A 74 -8.92 0.38 18.93
N SER A 75 -7.93 -0.47 19.21
CA SER A 75 -6.80 -0.11 20.07
C SER A 75 -6.00 1.06 19.47
N GLU A 76 -5.25 1.75 20.32
CA GLU A 76 -4.37 2.83 19.88
C GLU A 76 -3.37 2.33 18.84
N ALA A 77 -2.80 1.14 19.05
CA ALA A 77 -1.88 0.54 18.08
C ALA A 77 -2.54 0.26 16.74
N ALA A 78 -3.81 -0.17 16.74
CA ALA A 78 -4.57 -0.41 15.51
C ALA A 78 -4.92 0.89 14.80
N GLN A 79 -5.23 1.96 15.52
CA GLN A 79 -5.50 3.26 14.93
C GLN A 79 -4.24 3.84 14.27
N GLU A 80 -3.10 3.69 14.90
CA GLU A 80 -1.83 4.09 14.31
C GLU A 80 -1.54 3.30 13.05
N LEU A 81 -1.78 1.99 13.07
CA LEU A 81 -1.64 1.14 11.89
C LEU A 81 -2.51 1.64 10.73
N ALA A 82 -3.77 1.94 11.00
CA ALA A 82 -4.71 2.43 9.98
C ALA A 82 -4.20 3.74 9.36
N HIS A 83 -3.72 4.65 10.20
CA HIS A 83 -3.17 5.93 9.76
C HIS A 83 -1.93 5.74 8.85
N MET A 84 -1.03 4.86 9.25
CA MET A 84 0.18 4.57 8.48
C MET A 84 -0.16 3.97 7.11
N HIS A 85 -1.11 3.05 7.07
CA HIS A 85 -1.53 2.43 5.82
C HIS A 85 -2.17 3.43 4.87
N GLU A 86 -3.06 4.27 5.37
CA GLU A 86 -3.71 5.31 4.56
C GLU A 86 -2.68 6.29 3.99
N LYS A 87 -1.70 6.68 4.81
CA LYS A 87 -0.62 7.56 4.37
C LYS A 87 0.18 6.94 3.24
N TRP A 88 0.49 5.64 3.34
CA TRP A 88 1.22 4.92 2.31
C TRP A 88 0.45 4.89 0.99
N ILE A 89 -0.85 4.63 1.03
CA ILE A 89 -1.70 4.65 -0.16
C ILE A 89 -1.76 6.08 -0.74
N ALA A 90 -1.88 7.09 0.10
CA ALA A 90 -1.93 8.49 -0.35
C ALA A 90 -0.64 8.91 -1.08
N ILE A 91 0.51 8.39 -0.65
CA ILE A 91 1.78 8.63 -1.35
C ILE A 91 1.70 8.09 -2.80
N HIS A 92 1.12 6.91 -2.98
CA HIS A 92 0.98 6.30 -4.30
C HIS A 92 -0.06 7.02 -5.17
N TRP A 93 -1.18 7.41 -4.59
CA TRP A 93 -2.30 7.99 -5.35
C TRP A 93 -2.21 9.51 -5.51
N GLY A 94 -1.51 10.19 -4.60
CA GLY A 94 -1.33 11.64 -4.64
C GLY A 94 -2.66 12.39 -4.74
N ASN A 95 -2.75 13.28 -5.72
CA ASN A 95 -3.97 14.08 -5.93
C ASN A 95 -5.17 13.24 -6.37
N GLY A 96 -4.95 12.01 -6.76
CA GLY A 96 -6.02 11.05 -7.08
C GLY A 96 -6.59 10.35 -5.85
N TYR A 97 -6.03 10.60 -4.65
CA TYR A 97 -6.53 9.98 -3.43
C TYR A 97 -7.96 10.45 -3.13
N LYS A 98 -8.84 9.48 -2.88
CA LYS A 98 -10.21 9.72 -2.41
C LYS A 98 -10.53 8.67 -1.37
N GLU A 99 -11.09 9.11 -0.24
CA GLU A 99 -11.41 8.22 0.87
C GLU A 99 -12.30 7.05 0.47
N GLN A 100 -13.33 7.31 -0.33
CA GLN A 100 -14.24 6.23 -0.76
C GLN A 100 -13.52 5.19 -1.60
N ALA A 101 -12.64 5.61 -2.50
CA ALA A 101 -11.86 4.69 -3.32
C ALA A 101 -10.88 3.89 -2.47
N TYR A 102 -10.28 4.53 -1.46
CA TYR A 102 -9.41 3.87 -0.50
C TYR A 102 -10.15 2.78 0.27
N LEU A 103 -11.31 3.10 0.82
CA LEU A 103 -12.12 2.13 1.56
C LEU A 103 -12.57 0.97 0.67
N GLY A 104 -12.86 1.25 -0.60
CA GLY A 104 -13.18 0.22 -1.58
C GLY A 104 -12.02 -0.73 -1.85
N LEU A 105 -10.81 -0.19 -1.96
CA LEU A 105 -9.60 -1.00 -2.11
C LEU A 105 -9.41 -1.93 -0.90
N VAL A 106 -9.50 -1.37 0.30
CA VAL A 106 -9.31 -2.12 1.55
C VAL A 106 -10.37 -3.23 1.68
N GLN A 107 -11.62 -2.92 1.34
CA GLN A 107 -12.69 -3.94 1.36
C GLN A 107 -12.35 -5.11 0.43
N GLY A 108 -11.68 -4.85 -0.68
CA GLY A 108 -11.27 -5.87 -1.64
C GLY A 108 -10.14 -6.77 -1.15
N TYR A 109 -9.39 -6.38 -0.12
CA TYR A 109 -8.25 -7.17 0.37
C TYR A 109 -8.64 -8.59 0.75
N LEU A 110 -9.78 -8.77 1.41
CA LEU A 110 -10.22 -10.09 1.87
C LEU A 110 -10.68 -11.00 0.74
N ASN A 111 -10.98 -10.43 -0.42
CA ASN A 111 -11.43 -11.17 -1.59
C ASN A 111 -10.29 -11.55 -2.54
N ASP A 112 -9.07 -11.11 -2.23
CA ASP A 112 -7.91 -11.38 -3.07
C ASP A 112 -6.88 -12.18 -2.28
N PRO A 113 -6.69 -13.47 -2.62
CA PRO A 113 -5.74 -14.33 -1.90
C PRO A 113 -4.30 -13.79 -1.88
N ARG A 114 -3.92 -12.97 -2.86
CA ARG A 114 -2.58 -12.36 -2.92
C ARG A 114 -2.39 -11.39 -1.77
N PHE A 115 -3.40 -10.57 -1.45
CA PHE A 115 -3.34 -9.63 -0.33
C PHE A 115 -3.38 -10.36 1.01
N VAL A 116 -4.24 -11.36 1.13
CA VAL A 116 -4.30 -12.16 2.35
C VAL A 116 -2.96 -12.82 2.62
N SER A 117 -2.35 -13.44 1.60
CA SER A 117 -1.03 -14.07 1.73
C SER A 117 0.03 -13.05 2.11
N TYR A 118 0.01 -11.87 1.49
CA TYR A 118 1.00 -10.82 1.74
C TYR A 118 1.01 -10.38 3.20
N TYR A 119 -0.15 -10.03 3.75
CA TYR A 119 -0.23 -9.52 5.12
C TYR A 119 -0.16 -10.62 6.16
N ASP A 120 -0.80 -11.75 5.92
CA ASP A 120 -0.77 -12.88 6.87
C ASP A 120 0.63 -13.49 6.97
N SER A 121 1.36 -13.57 5.86
CA SER A 121 2.75 -14.03 5.86
C SER A 121 3.67 -13.08 6.62
N ALA A 122 3.39 -11.77 6.54
CA ALA A 122 4.21 -10.75 7.21
C ALA A 122 3.95 -10.66 8.71
N ALA A 123 2.71 -10.87 9.15
CA ALA A 123 2.31 -10.55 10.52
C ALA A 123 1.61 -11.69 11.27
N GLY A 124 1.16 -12.73 10.57
CA GLY A 124 0.50 -13.87 11.19
C GLY A 124 -0.91 -14.10 10.67
N GLU A 125 -1.44 -15.28 10.91
CA GLU A 125 -2.78 -15.65 10.48
C GLU A 125 -3.82 -14.65 11.03
N GLY A 126 -4.73 -14.20 10.15
CA GLY A 126 -5.76 -13.25 10.52
C GLY A 126 -5.33 -11.78 10.44
N ALA A 127 -4.08 -11.50 10.08
CA ALA A 127 -3.56 -10.13 10.03
C ALA A 127 -4.29 -9.28 9.01
N THR A 128 -4.63 -9.83 7.84
CA THR A 128 -5.33 -9.08 6.79
C THR A 128 -6.71 -8.65 7.27
N GLU A 129 -7.47 -9.56 7.88
CA GLU A 129 -8.79 -9.24 8.43
C GLU A 129 -8.68 -8.18 9.52
N PHE A 130 -7.70 -8.31 10.40
CA PHE A 130 -7.45 -7.31 11.45
C PHE A 130 -7.17 -5.94 10.86
N LEU A 131 -6.30 -5.87 9.84
CA LEU A 131 -5.98 -4.62 9.14
C LEU A 131 -7.23 -3.96 8.57
N VAL A 132 -8.07 -4.72 7.89
CA VAL A 132 -9.32 -4.22 7.31
C VAL A 132 -10.25 -3.68 8.40
N GLN A 133 -10.39 -4.39 9.50
CA GLN A 133 -11.24 -3.95 10.61
C GLN A 133 -10.70 -2.69 11.28
N ALA A 134 -9.38 -2.59 11.45
CA ALA A 134 -8.73 -1.40 12.00
C ALA A 134 -8.99 -0.17 11.13
N ILE A 135 -8.85 -0.31 9.81
CA ILE A 135 -9.08 0.79 8.86
C ILE A 135 -10.56 1.21 8.87
N LYS A 136 -11.48 0.26 8.84
CA LYS A 136 -12.92 0.56 8.93
C LYS A 136 -13.26 1.29 10.22
N SER A 137 -12.68 0.87 11.33
CA SER A 137 -12.89 1.52 12.63
C SER A 137 -12.42 2.97 12.61
N ALA A 138 -11.26 3.22 11.99
CA ALA A 138 -10.69 4.56 11.89
C ALA A 138 -11.53 5.52 11.04
N HIS A 139 -12.38 5.00 10.16
CA HIS A 139 -13.19 5.78 9.21
C HIS A 139 -14.69 5.77 9.52
N LYS A 140 -15.06 5.40 10.72
CA LYS A 140 -16.46 5.49 11.17
C LYS A 140 -16.87 6.92 11.42
#